data_696bdd00541bca9e6726b3d19a19cdcf
#
_entry.id   696bdd00541bca9e6726b3d19a19cdcf
#
_cell.length_a   1.000
_cell.length_b   1.000
_cell.length_c   1.000
_cell.angle_alpha   90.00
_cell.angle_beta   90.00
_cell.angle_gamma   90.00
#
_symmetry.space_group_name_H-M   'P 1'
#
loop_
_entity.id
_entity.type
_entity.pdbx_description
1 polymer ?
#
loop_
_entity_poly.entity_id
_entity_poly.type
_entity_poly.pdbx_seq_one_letter_code
_entity_poly.pdbx_strand_id
1 'polypeptide(L)'
;MDKTKNIMKYDEYMDKECIPICDALNELPGVTTFESCCGHLQRRYVVYLYTDNPYSMAVIARALDRRYLPAKSTWKVTIETIDVERIPQFCIGIYSEEPFKDYDTMMHDVNEVVESINYWRQPEFYDYFKFTKYNKDVSESLCQ
;
A
#
# COMPACT_ATOMS: atom_id res chain seq x y z
N MET A 1 -12.86 -9.69 -14.56
CA MET A 1 -11.61 -8.95 -14.75
C MET A 1 -10.67 -9.72 -15.66
N ASP A 2 -10.19 -9.08 -16.68
CA ASP A 2 -9.32 -9.74 -17.66
C ASP A 2 -7.95 -10.01 -17.03
N LYS A 3 -7.66 -11.29 -16.82
CA LYS A 3 -6.39 -11.75 -16.25
C LYS A 3 -5.17 -11.37 -17.11
N THR A 4 -5.41 -11.17 -18.41
CA THR A 4 -4.35 -10.78 -19.35
C THR A 4 -3.81 -9.38 -19.04
N LYS A 5 -4.68 -8.46 -18.62
CA LYS A 5 -4.27 -7.10 -18.23
C LYS A 5 -3.38 -7.08 -16.98
N ASN A 6 -3.64 -7.98 -16.03
CA ASN A 6 -2.83 -8.08 -14.82
C ASN A 6 -1.45 -8.68 -15.10
N ILE A 7 -1.38 -9.66 -16.01
CA ILE A 7 -0.11 -10.27 -16.39
C ILE A 7 0.79 -9.27 -17.13
N MET A 8 0.20 -8.41 -17.98
CA MET A 8 0.94 -7.38 -18.70
C MET A 8 1.34 -6.19 -17.84
N LYS A 9 0.75 -6.06 -16.65
CA LYS A 9 1.00 -4.94 -15.73
C LYS A 9 2.31 -5.09 -14.97
N TYR A 10 2.75 -6.33 -14.75
CA TYR A 10 3.94 -6.62 -14.00
C TYR A 10 5.07 -7.05 -14.92
N ASP A 11 6.26 -6.51 -14.64
CA ASP A 11 7.49 -6.90 -15.30
C ASP A 11 7.78 -8.39 -15.02
N GLU A 12 8.33 -9.10 -16.01
CA GLU A 12 8.76 -10.49 -15.84
C GLU A 12 9.85 -10.65 -14.78
N TYR A 13 10.57 -9.57 -14.48
CA TYR A 13 11.62 -9.55 -13.45
C TYR A 13 11.09 -9.20 -12.06
N MET A 14 9.79 -8.97 -11.94
CA MET A 14 9.19 -8.65 -10.65
C MET A 14 9.28 -9.83 -9.69
N ASP A 15 9.66 -9.55 -8.46
CA ASP A 15 9.69 -10.57 -7.42
C ASP A 15 8.29 -11.14 -7.17
N LYS A 16 8.18 -12.47 -7.25
CA LYS A 16 6.90 -13.16 -7.06
C LYS A 16 6.30 -12.88 -5.68
N GLU A 17 7.14 -12.68 -4.69
CA GLU A 17 6.75 -12.41 -3.32
C GLU A 17 6.03 -11.05 -3.17
N CYS A 18 6.23 -10.15 -4.13
CA CYS A 18 5.57 -8.83 -4.14
C CYS A 18 4.20 -8.86 -4.81
N ILE A 19 3.90 -9.86 -5.63
CA ILE A 19 2.67 -9.91 -6.40
C ILE A 19 1.41 -9.84 -5.51
N PRO A 20 1.30 -10.61 -4.42
CA PRO A 20 0.07 -10.58 -3.61
C PRO A 20 -0.25 -9.19 -3.04
N ILE A 21 0.74 -8.47 -2.54
CA ILE A 21 0.53 -7.12 -2.01
C ILE A 21 0.20 -6.15 -3.15
N CYS A 22 0.92 -6.22 -4.27
CA CYS A 22 0.64 -5.37 -5.42
C CYS A 22 -0.78 -5.60 -5.95
N ASP A 23 -1.23 -6.86 -6.03
CA ASP A 23 -2.59 -7.18 -6.46
C ASP A 23 -3.63 -6.56 -5.52
N ALA A 24 -3.46 -6.71 -4.21
CA ALA A 24 -4.38 -6.15 -3.23
C ALA A 24 -4.42 -4.61 -3.31
N LEU A 25 -3.27 -3.98 -3.45
CA LEU A 25 -3.18 -2.53 -3.57
C LEU A 25 -3.84 -2.02 -4.86
N ASN A 26 -3.59 -2.68 -5.98
CA ASN A 26 -4.12 -2.27 -7.28
C ASN A 26 -5.64 -2.45 -7.40
N GLU A 27 -6.26 -3.19 -6.50
CA GLU A 27 -7.72 -3.29 -6.40
C GLU A 27 -8.35 -2.09 -5.69
N LEU A 28 -7.57 -1.30 -4.95
CA LEU A 28 -8.08 -0.09 -4.32
C LEU A 28 -8.32 1.00 -5.37
N PRO A 29 -9.37 1.84 -5.19
CA PRO A 29 -9.66 2.92 -6.14
C PRO A 29 -8.46 3.85 -6.34
N GLY A 30 -8.10 4.09 -7.59
CA GLY A 30 -7.07 5.05 -7.96
C GLY A 30 -5.63 4.68 -7.60
N VAL A 31 -5.38 3.43 -7.22
CA VAL A 31 -4.03 2.96 -6.85
C VAL A 31 -3.36 2.25 -8.02
N THR A 32 -2.11 2.62 -8.28
CA THR A 32 -1.25 1.95 -9.26
C THR A 32 0.12 1.72 -8.65
N THR A 33 0.51 0.46 -8.48
CA THR A 33 1.88 0.10 -8.09
C THR A 33 2.80 0.20 -9.30
N PHE A 34 4.05 0.63 -9.10
CA PHE A 34 4.98 0.79 -10.22
C PHE A 34 6.36 0.20 -9.97
N GLU A 35 6.76 -0.04 -8.74
CA GLU A 35 8.04 -0.63 -8.40
C GLU A 35 7.94 -1.40 -7.11
N SER A 36 8.62 -2.54 -7.01
CA SER A 36 8.63 -3.35 -5.81
C SER A 36 9.87 -4.24 -5.75
N CYS A 37 10.27 -4.59 -4.54
CA CYS A 37 11.36 -5.53 -4.30
C CYS A 37 11.13 -6.23 -2.96
N CYS A 38 11.27 -7.55 -2.94
CA CYS A 38 11.12 -8.31 -1.68
C CYS A 38 12.33 -8.17 -0.75
N GLY A 39 13.40 -7.53 -1.21
CA GLY A 39 14.63 -7.31 -0.45
C GLY A 39 15.58 -8.50 -0.43
N HIS A 40 15.17 -9.68 -0.88
CA HIS A 40 15.99 -10.90 -0.97
C HIS A 40 16.69 -11.25 0.34
N LEU A 41 16.02 -11.00 1.49
CA LEU A 41 16.50 -11.20 2.85
C LEU A 41 17.74 -10.35 3.23
N GLN A 42 18.14 -9.43 2.36
CA GLN A 42 19.29 -8.54 2.58
C GLN A 42 18.89 -7.08 2.75
N ARG A 43 17.75 -6.70 2.17
CA ARG A 43 17.22 -5.34 2.21
C ARG A 43 15.77 -5.38 2.69
N ARG A 44 15.22 -4.20 2.96
CA ARG A 44 13.80 -4.07 3.31
C ARG A 44 12.92 -4.49 2.13
N TYR A 45 11.80 -5.09 2.43
CA TYR A 45 10.73 -5.31 1.47
C TYR A 45 10.08 -3.96 1.17
N VAL A 46 9.87 -3.64 -0.10
CA VAL A 46 9.30 -2.35 -0.50
C VAL A 46 8.33 -2.49 -1.67
N VAL A 47 7.25 -1.72 -1.61
CA VAL A 47 6.33 -1.51 -2.74
C VAL A 47 6.09 -0.03 -2.87
N TYR A 48 6.29 0.52 -4.06
CA TYR A 48 5.97 1.90 -4.39
C TYR A 48 4.70 1.98 -5.21
N LEU A 49 3.85 2.97 -4.90
CA LEU A 49 2.59 3.16 -5.57
C LEU A 49 2.28 4.64 -5.77
N TYR A 50 1.39 4.91 -6.73
CA TYR A 50 0.77 6.22 -6.91
C TYR A 50 -0.69 6.13 -6.51
N THR A 51 -1.20 7.14 -5.85
CA THR A 51 -2.63 7.35 -5.67
C THR A 51 -2.91 8.81 -5.33
N ASP A 52 -4.00 9.33 -5.86
CA ASP A 52 -4.58 10.62 -5.49
C ASP A 52 -5.92 10.45 -4.75
N ASN A 53 -6.29 9.22 -4.46
CA ASN A 53 -7.56 8.91 -3.83
C ASN A 53 -7.41 8.88 -2.31
N PRO A 54 -7.99 9.85 -1.58
CA PRO A 54 -7.86 9.91 -0.12
C PRO A 54 -8.43 8.69 0.62
N TYR A 55 -9.47 8.07 0.08
CA TYR A 55 -10.03 6.84 0.65
C TYR A 55 -8.99 5.71 0.62
N SER A 56 -8.37 5.50 -0.54
CA SER A 56 -7.35 4.46 -0.69
C SER A 56 -6.14 4.71 0.20
N MET A 57 -5.71 5.99 0.32
CA MET A 57 -4.63 6.37 1.23
C MET A 57 -4.98 6.01 2.68
N ALA A 58 -6.20 6.29 3.10
CA ALA A 58 -6.66 6.00 4.45
C ALA A 58 -6.73 4.49 4.72
N VAL A 59 -7.21 3.70 3.76
CA VAL A 59 -7.24 2.24 3.86
C VAL A 59 -5.82 1.69 4.02
N ILE A 60 -4.89 2.14 3.19
CA ILE A 60 -3.49 1.70 3.26
C ILE A 60 -2.89 2.03 4.62
N ALA A 61 -3.07 3.26 5.10
CA ALA A 61 -2.53 3.69 6.38
C ALA A 61 -3.10 2.85 7.54
N ARG A 62 -4.40 2.56 7.52
CA ARG A 62 -5.04 1.74 8.55
C ARG A 62 -4.59 0.29 8.47
N ALA A 63 -4.51 -0.26 7.27
CA ALA A 63 -4.15 -1.67 7.08
C ALA A 63 -2.74 -1.99 7.57
N LEU A 64 -1.83 -1.02 7.49
CA LEU A 64 -0.43 -1.19 7.87
C LEU A 64 -0.11 -0.65 9.27
N ASP A 65 -1.10 -0.10 9.96
CA ASP A 65 -0.92 0.38 11.33
C ASP A 65 -0.63 -0.81 12.25
N ARG A 66 0.50 -0.76 12.95
CA ARG A 66 0.94 -1.87 13.81
C ARG A 66 -0.07 -2.22 14.91
N ARG A 67 -0.98 -1.31 15.27
CA ARG A 67 -2.04 -1.58 16.25
C ARG A 67 -3.09 -2.57 15.72
N TYR A 68 -3.22 -2.68 14.40
CA TYR A 68 -4.25 -3.49 13.74
C TYR A 68 -3.68 -4.60 12.87
N LEU A 69 -2.42 -4.52 12.49
CA LEU A 69 -1.75 -5.49 11.63
C LEU A 69 -1.02 -6.53 12.48
N PRO A 70 -1.45 -7.81 12.44
CA PRO A 70 -0.80 -8.86 13.23
C PRO A 70 0.43 -9.44 12.52
N ALA A 71 1.25 -8.57 11.94
CA ALA A 71 2.50 -8.96 11.31
C ALA A 71 3.60 -9.13 12.35
N LYS A 72 4.60 -9.94 12.03
CA LYS A 72 5.76 -10.15 12.89
C LYS A 72 6.75 -8.99 12.81
N SER A 73 6.81 -8.32 11.67
CA SER A 73 7.65 -7.15 11.45
C SER A 73 6.82 -5.87 11.51
N THR A 74 7.48 -4.74 11.76
CA THR A 74 6.85 -3.43 11.65
C THR A 74 6.87 -2.98 10.20
N TRP A 75 5.71 -2.55 9.71
CA TRP A 75 5.56 -2.00 8.38
C TRP A 75 5.36 -0.50 8.45
N LYS A 76 5.88 0.21 7.44
CA LYS A 76 5.80 1.67 7.37
C LYS A 76 5.21 2.12 6.06
N VAL A 77 4.50 3.24 6.12
CA VAL A 77 3.98 3.96 4.95
C VAL A 77 4.62 5.33 4.95
N THR A 78 5.27 5.70 3.85
CA THR A 78 5.92 7.00 3.72
C THR A 78 5.48 7.69 2.43
N ILE A 79 5.57 9.01 2.44
CA ILE A 79 5.44 9.83 1.23
C ILE A 79 6.85 10.15 0.78
N GLU A 80 7.15 9.84 -0.48
CA GLU A 80 8.46 10.04 -1.06
C GLU A 80 8.33 10.82 -2.37
N THR A 81 9.43 11.42 -2.80
CA THR A 81 9.50 12.09 -4.11
C THR A 81 10.40 11.28 -5.02
N ILE A 82 9.97 11.14 -6.26
CA ILE A 82 10.76 10.56 -7.32
C ILE A 82 10.78 11.52 -8.51
N ASP A 83 11.85 11.47 -9.29
CA ASP A 83 11.94 12.26 -10.49
C ASP A 83 11.45 11.44 -11.69
N VAL A 84 10.42 11.96 -12.37
CA VAL A 84 9.95 11.40 -13.63
C VAL A 84 10.22 12.45 -14.70
N GLU A 85 11.13 12.15 -15.62
CA GLU A 85 11.55 13.08 -16.68
C GLU A 85 11.94 14.46 -16.12
N ARG A 86 12.69 14.47 -15.03
CA ARG A 86 13.16 15.67 -14.30
C ARG A 86 12.06 16.45 -13.59
N ILE A 87 10.86 15.91 -13.52
CA ILE A 87 9.75 16.51 -12.76
C ILE A 87 9.59 15.72 -11.46
N PRO A 88 9.73 16.38 -10.30
CA PRO A 88 9.50 15.68 -9.03
C PRO A 88 8.03 15.32 -8.88
N GLN A 89 7.77 14.08 -8.49
CA GLN A 89 6.42 13.57 -8.23
C GLN A 89 6.38 12.90 -6.88
N PHE A 90 5.23 12.97 -6.23
CA PHE A 90 5.02 12.27 -4.98
C PHE A 90 4.55 10.84 -5.23
N CYS A 91 5.10 9.92 -4.46
CA CYS A 91 4.64 8.55 -4.43
C CYS A 91 4.55 8.07 -2.98
N ILE A 92 3.91 6.93 -2.78
CA ILE A 92 3.81 6.29 -1.48
C ILE A 92 4.72 5.06 -1.49
N GLY A 93 5.55 4.94 -0.46
CA GLY A 93 6.35 3.75 -0.21
C GLY A 93 5.74 2.96 0.95
N ILE A 94 5.57 1.65 0.73
CA ILE A 94 5.21 0.69 1.76
C ILE A 94 6.39 -0.22 1.95
N TYR A 95 6.89 -0.36 3.18
CA TYR A 95 8.06 -1.19 3.39
C TYR A 95 8.12 -1.76 4.80
N SER A 96 8.80 -2.91 4.92
CA SER A 96 9.17 -3.46 6.20
C SER A 96 10.28 -2.61 6.83
N GLU A 97 10.23 -2.41 8.14
CA GLU A 97 11.23 -1.59 8.83
C GLU A 97 12.63 -2.20 8.72
N GLU A 98 12.69 -3.53 8.79
CA GLU A 98 13.94 -4.29 8.71
C GLU A 98 13.87 -5.33 7.59
N PRO A 99 15.03 -5.79 7.08
CA PRO A 99 15.06 -6.95 6.20
C PRO A 99 14.48 -8.19 6.90
N PHE A 100 13.78 -9.04 6.15
CA PHE A 100 13.31 -10.31 6.69
C PHE A 100 14.47 -11.27 6.89
N LYS A 101 14.43 -12.03 7.98
CA LYS A 101 15.48 -13.00 8.31
C LYS A 101 15.35 -14.30 7.54
N ASP A 102 14.12 -14.67 7.18
CA ASP A 102 13.82 -15.89 6.47
C ASP A 102 12.59 -15.72 5.59
N TYR A 103 12.45 -16.64 4.64
CA TYR A 103 11.36 -16.62 3.67
C TYR A 103 9.99 -16.84 4.31
N ASP A 104 9.90 -17.75 5.27
CA ASP A 104 8.60 -18.06 5.90
C ASP A 104 8.05 -16.88 6.67
N THR A 105 8.89 -16.14 7.38
CA THR A 105 8.48 -14.91 8.07
C THR A 105 8.04 -13.85 7.07
N MET A 106 8.76 -13.70 5.96
CA MET A 106 8.38 -12.76 4.90
C MET A 106 6.99 -13.09 4.37
N MET A 107 6.74 -14.34 4.00
CA MET A 107 5.45 -14.73 3.42
C MET A 107 4.32 -14.68 4.44
N HIS A 108 4.60 -14.96 5.71
CA HIS A 108 3.62 -14.73 6.77
C HIS A 108 3.17 -13.27 6.78
N ASP A 109 4.12 -12.34 6.79
CA ASP A 109 3.80 -10.90 6.83
C ASP A 109 3.11 -10.43 5.54
N VAL A 110 3.56 -10.92 4.38
CA VAL A 110 2.89 -10.61 3.11
C VAL A 110 1.42 -11.00 3.16
N ASN A 111 1.11 -12.20 3.64
CA ASN A 111 -0.26 -12.67 3.76
C ASN A 111 -1.06 -11.83 4.77
N GLU A 112 -0.48 -11.45 5.88
CA GLU A 112 -1.14 -10.59 6.87
C GLU A 112 -1.42 -9.19 6.31
N VAL A 113 -0.50 -8.62 5.54
CA VAL A 113 -0.71 -7.33 4.88
C VAL A 113 -1.86 -7.42 3.87
N VAL A 114 -1.89 -8.46 3.04
CA VAL A 114 -2.95 -8.68 2.05
C VAL A 114 -4.31 -8.81 2.75
N GLU A 115 -4.40 -9.64 3.79
CA GLU A 115 -5.64 -9.82 4.54
C GLU A 115 -6.09 -8.52 5.20
N SER A 116 -5.17 -7.74 5.73
CA SER A 116 -5.47 -6.46 6.37
C SER A 116 -6.02 -5.45 5.36
N ILE A 117 -5.41 -5.34 4.18
CA ILE A 117 -5.92 -4.46 3.12
C ILE A 117 -7.34 -4.89 2.71
N ASN A 118 -7.54 -6.19 2.49
CA ASN A 118 -8.83 -6.73 2.11
C ASN A 118 -9.91 -6.55 3.20
N TYR A 119 -9.51 -6.62 4.46
CA TYR A 119 -10.41 -6.38 5.58
C TYR A 119 -10.87 -4.92 5.62
N TRP A 120 -9.93 -3.97 5.61
CA TRP A 120 -10.26 -2.56 5.79
C TRP A 120 -10.93 -1.91 4.58
N ARG A 121 -10.82 -2.51 3.38
CA ARG A 121 -11.51 -2.02 2.18
C ARG A 121 -12.96 -2.50 2.06
N GLN A 122 -13.48 -3.25 3.02
CA GLN A 122 -14.86 -3.72 2.97
C GLN A 122 -15.86 -2.55 3.01
N PRO A 123 -17.02 -2.67 2.31
CA PRO A 123 -18.00 -1.58 2.25
C PRO A 123 -18.48 -1.08 3.61
N GLU A 124 -18.49 -1.93 4.64
CA GLU A 124 -18.89 -1.55 6.00
C GLU A 124 -17.99 -0.48 6.62
N PHE A 125 -16.75 -0.35 6.15
CA PHE A 125 -15.81 0.66 6.61
C PHE A 125 -15.79 1.91 5.72
N TYR A 126 -16.57 1.94 4.65
CA TYR A 126 -16.53 3.04 3.68
C TYR A 126 -16.78 4.39 4.34
N ASP A 127 -17.82 4.50 5.18
CA ASP A 127 -18.15 5.77 5.84
C ASP A 127 -17.08 6.17 6.85
N TYR A 128 -16.41 5.21 7.46
CA TYR A 128 -15.31 5.47 8.38
C TYR A 128 -14.14 6.17 7.70
N PHE A 129 -13.88 5.85 6.43
CA PHE A 129 -12.79 6.41 5.65
C PHE A 129 -13.22 7.54 4.72
N LYS A 130 -14.44 8.09 4.89
CA LYS A 130 -14.93 9.19 4.07
C LYS A 130 -14.19 10.49 4.40
N PHE A 131 -13.23 10.81 3.57
CA PHE A 131 -12.46 12.04 3.68
C PHE A 131 -13.31 13.29 3.45
N THR A 132 -14.33 13.20 2.59
CA THR A 132 -15.21 14.33 2.25
C THR A 132 -15.89 14.93 3.48
N LYS A 133 -16.40 14.07 4.37
CA LYS A 133 -17.02 14.52 5.62
C LYS A 133 -16.03 15.21 6.52
N TYR A 134 -14.85 14.61 6.69
CA TYR A 134 -13.76 15.18 7.49
C TYR A 134 -13.35 16.56 6.95
N ASN A 135 -13.13 16.67 5.65
CA ASN A 135 -12.73 17.91 5.02
C ASN A 135 -13.78 19.01 5.19
N LYS A 136 -15.06 18.66 5.11
CA LYS A 136 -16.15 19.59 5.34
C LYS A 136 -16.13 20.13 6.78
N ASP A 137 -16.02 19.24 7.76
CA ASP A 137 -16.00 19.63 9.17
C ASP A 137 -14.79 20.53 9.49
N VAL A 138 -13.64 20.22 8.94
CA VAL A 138 -12.42 21.03 9.11
C VAL A 138 -12.60 22.41 8.46
N SER A 139 -13.15 22.48 7.25
CA SER A 139 -13.40 23.74 6.56
C SER A 139 -14.34 24.62 7.34
N GLU A 140 -15.43 24.08 7.87
CA GLU A 140 -16.38 24.82 8.70
C GLU A 140 -15.72 25.34 9.99
N SER A 141 -14.87 24.54 10.61
CA SER A 141 -14.12 24.93 11.80
C SER A 141 -13.15 26.07 11.52
N LEU A 142 -12.48 26.06 10.37
CA LEU A 142 -11.51 27.10 10.00
C LEU A 142 -12.17 28.41 9.60
N CYS A 143 -13.42 28.39 9.17
CA CYS A 143 -14.19 29.59 8.77
C CYS A 143 -14.85 30.31 9.96
N GLN A 144 -14.81 29.74 11.14
CA GLN A 144 -15.33 30.33 12.36
C GLN A 144 -14.25 31.14 13.08
#